data_6cde72656421483cb2a0c390a32c3d6f
#
_entry.id   6cde72656421483cb2a0c390a32c3d6f
#
_cell.length_a   1.000
_cell.length_b   1.000
_cell.length_c   1.000
_cell.angle_alpha   90.00
_cell.angle_beta   90.00
_cell.angle_gamma   90.00
#
_symmetry.space_group_name_H-M   'P 1'
#
loop_
_entity.id
_entity.type
_entity.pdbx_description
1 polymer ?
#
loop_
_entity_poly.entity_id
_entity_poly.type
_entity_poly.pdbx_seq_one_letter_code
_entity_poly.pdbx_strand_id
1 'polypeptide(L)'
;MAEFRISLDECVDDEDECVVVPEGISVIGEEAFMNKRRLKEVILPEGVTEIRARAFSGCTNLVRVRIPSTVRVIEKEVFRGCWRLEEAIIPEGVTELPERVFIRCRRLAHVDLPSTLQSIGMQCFRHCVDLKDVQLPAGITAIEDGVFQDCLSIDTMNLPESVSEIGNDAFGNCPELRRIKLPSDLMWIGQRAFKDCAKLSEITLPEAVRSIEEETFMGCKSLQAVNLTDNVEFVDVRAFRNCPGIDAEVVTNPDADIAPDAFDPKPESVPEEDAARTESEAPSTSDQSDASV
;
A
#
# COMPACT_ATOMS: atom_id res chain seq x y z
N MET A 1 24.63 23.16 20.28
CA MET A 1 24.36 22.07 19.34
C MET A 1 24.93 22.49 17.99
N ALA A 2 25.90 21.77 17.47
CA ALA A 2 26.47 22.08 16.16
C ALA A 2 25.51 21.52 15.09
N GLU A 3 24.77 22.41 14.42
CA GLU A 3 23.96 22.10 13.28
C GLU A 3 24.84 21.99 12.05
N PHE A 4 24.93 20.80 11.46
CA PHE A 4 25.57 20.64 10.17
C PHE A 4 24.58 21.04 9.09
N ARG A 5 24.65 22.26 8.65
CA ARG A 5 24.18 22.64 7.32
C ARG A 5 25.41 22.48 6.43
N ILE A 6 25.40 21.48 5.57
CA ILE A 6 26.27 21.53 4.42
C ILE A 6 25.87 22.80 3.67
N SER A 7 26.62 23.86 3.85
CA SER A 7 26.66 24.90 2.84
C SER A 7 27.08 24.17 1.57
N LEU A 8 26.24 24.23 0.55
CA LEU A 8 26.36 23.49 -0.71
C LEU A 8 27.73 23.56 -1.39
N ASP A 9 28.65 24.37 -0.86
CA ASP A 9 29.91 24.75 -1.51
C ASP A 9 31.18 24.10 -0.94
N GLU A 10 31.12 23.39 0.21
CA GLU A 10 32.42 23.02 0.87
C GLU A 10 32.65 21.53 1.13
N CYS A 11 31.65 20.62 1.07
CA CYS A 11 31.88 19.22 1.49
C CYS A 11 31.38 18.11 0.58
N VAL A 12 30.55 18.40 -0.42
CA VAL A 12 30.05 17.36 -1.32
C VAL A 12 30.04 17.91 -2.74
N ASP A 13 31.06 17.61 -3.51
CA ASP A 13 30.98 17.81 -4.95
C ASP A 13 29.83 17.01 -5.54
N ASP A 14 29.15 17.53 -6.57
CA ASP A 14 28.09 16.81 -7.28
C ASP A 14 28.57 15.47 -7.89
N GLU A 15 29.88 15.20 -7.80
CA GLU A 15 30.53 14.01 -8.30
C GLU A 15 30.74 12.91 -7.26
N ASP A 16 30.56 13.19 -5.95
CA ASP A 16 30.76 12.21 -4.90
C ASP A 16 29.68 11.11 -4.92
N GLU A 17 30.15 9.87 -4.96
CA GLU A 17 29.31 8.69 -4.89
C GLU A 17 29.11 8.20 -3.43
N CYS A 18 30.04 8.51 -2.55
CA CYS A 18 30.01 8.12 -1.13
C CYS A 18 30.41 9.30 -0.27
N VAL A 19 29.60 9.61 0.74
CA VAL A 19 29.89 10.71 1.70
C VAL A 19 29.94 10.16 3.10
N VAL A 20 31.02 10.50 3.79
CA VAL A 20 31.18 10.25 5.23
C VAL A 20 31.04 11.61 5.96
N VAL A 21 29.92 11.72 6.72
CA VAL A 21 29.70 12.94 7.52
C VAL A 21 30.68 12.96 8.69
N PRO A 22 31.37 14.13 8.95
CA PRO A 22 32.35 14.22 10.01
C PRO A 22 31.80 13.98 11.41
N GLU A 23 32.66 13.49 12.30
CA GLU A 23 32.37 13.37 13.73
C GLU A 23 32.02 14.72 14.37
N GLY A 24 31.20 14.68 15.43
CA GLY A 24 30.79 15.89 16.17
C GLY A 24 29.51 16.55 15.60
N ILE A 25 29.01 16.05 14.51
CA ILE A 25 27.71 16.48 13.94
C ILE A 25 26.58 15.84 14.73
N SER A 26 25.58 16.63 15.16
CA SER A 26 24.41 16.17 15.89
C SER A 26 23.12 16.26 15.08
N VAL A 27 23.08 17.07 14.03
CA VAL A 27 21.88 17.31 13.21
C VAL A 27 22.25 17.30 11.73
N ILE A 28 21.56 16.49 10.94
CA ILE A 28 21.57 16.62 9.48
C ILE A 28 20.50 17.64 9.10
N GLY A 29 20.93 18.77 8.54
CA GLY A 29 20.08 19.91 8.26
C GLY A 29 19.00 19.64 7.21
N GLU A 30 18.02 20.55 7.16
CA GLU A 30 16.98 20.52 6.13
C GLU A 30 17.61 20.58 4.73
N GLU A 31 17.20 19.65 3.84
CA GLU A 31 17.65 19.55 2.44
C GLU A 31 19.18 19.34 2.27
N ALA A 32 19.93 18.96 3.31
CA ALA A 32 21.39 18.90 3.31
C ALA A 32 22.01 18.15 2.13
N PHE A 33 21.39 17.06 1.67
CA PHE A 33 21.80 16.28 0.49
C PHE A 33 20.74 16.28 -0.62
N MET A 34 19.78 17.19 -0.58
CA MET A 34 18.68 17.19 -1.54
C MET A 34 19.18 17.19 -2.98
N ASN A 35 18.62 16.27 -3.80
CA ASN A 35 18.92 16.11 -5.23
C ASN A 35 20.39 15.74 -5.57
N LYS A 36 21.18 15.27 -4.61
CA LYS A 36 22.53 14.70 -4.89
C LYS A 36 22.37 13.36 -5.62
N ARG A 37 22.16 13.42 -6.94
CA ARG A 37 21.75 12.25 -7.76
C ARG A 37 22.85 11.23 -7.99
N ARG A 38 24.13 11.58 -7.81
CA ARG A 38 25.26 10.64 -7.92
C ARG A 38 25.53 9.88 -6.62
N LEU A 39 25.04 10.39 -5.50
CA LEU A 39 25.23 9.82 -4.17
C LEU A 39 24.66 8.41 -4.10
N LYS A 40 25.51 7.44 -3.75
CA LYS A 40 25.15 6.01 -3.61
C LYS A 40 25.11 5.57 -2.15
N GLU A 41 25.95 6.15 -1.32
CA GLU A 41 26.07 5.78 0.09
C GLU A 41 26.35 7.01 0.96
N VAL A 42 25.70 7.05 2.13
CA VAL A 42 25.98 8.05 3.17
C VAL A 42 26.22 7.34 4.48
N ILE A 43 27.34 7.68 5.13
CA ILE A 43 27.69 7.21 6.46
C ILE A 43 27.54 8.37 7.43
N LEU A 44 26.57 8.25 8.33
CA LEU A 44 26.35 9.21 9.41
C LEU A 44 27.08 8.74 10.67
N PRO A 45 27.79 9.64 11.39
CA PRO A 45 28.48 9.27 12.60
C PRO A 45 27.53 9.05 13.78
N GLU A 46 27.99 8.28 14.76
CA GLU A 46 27.32 8.25 16.06
C GLU A 46 27.36 9.65 16.68
N GLY A 47 26.25 10.05 17.33
CA GLY A 47 26.06 11.42 17.82
C GLY A 47 25.07 12.24 17.00
N VAL A 48 24.73 11.84 15.76
CA VAL A 48 23.59 12.41 15.04
C VAL A 48 22.30 11.99 15.75
N THR A 49 21.49 12.97 16.13
CA THR A 49 20.23 12.76 16.85
C THR A 49 19.01 13.13 16.02
N GLU A 50 19.19 13.96 15.00
CA GLU A 50 18.11 14.48 14.16
C GLU A 50 18.48 14.42 12.68
N ILE A 51 17.53 13.99 11.84
CA ILE A 51 17.59 14.11 10.37
C ILE A 51 16.39 14.94 9.95
N ARG A 52 16.66 16.18 9.51
CA ARG A 52 15.60 17.16 9.21
C ARG A 52 14.96 16.94 7.84
N ALA A 53 13.90 17.69 7.61
CA ALA A 53 13.03 17.54 6.45
C ALA A 53 13.81 17.52 5.13
N ARG A 54 13.44 16.57 4.26
CA ARG A 54 13.99 16.43 2.90
C ARG A 54 15.51 16.26 2.82
N ALA A 55 16.19 15.91 3.94
CA ALA A 55 17.65 15.85 3.98
C ALA A 55 18.27 15.04 2.82
N PHE A 56 17.66 13.92 2.41
CA PHE A 56 18.11 13.08 1.28
C PHE A 56 17.09 13.03 0.12
N SER A 57 16.12 13.94 0.11
CA SER A 57 15.07 13.94 -0.93
C SER A 57 15.68 14.05 -2.33
N GLY A 58 15.27 13.15 -3.24
CA GLY A 58 15.71 13.15 -4.63
C GLY A 58 17.12 12.60 -4.87
N CYS A 59 17.74 11.97 -3.88
CA CYS A 59 18.99 11.21 -4.06
C CYS A 59 18.69 9.90 -4.79
N THR A 60 18.43 9.99 -6.11
CA THR A 60 17.85 8.89 -6.91
C THR A 60 18.74 7.65 -7.03
N ASN A 61 20.05 7.77 -6.83
CA ASN A 61 21.00 6.66 -6.85
C ASN A 61 21.43 6.19 -5.45
N LEU A 62 20.90 6.78 -4.38
CA LEU A 62 21.20 6.37 -3.02
C LEU A 62 20.72 4.93 -2.79
N VAL A 63 21.66 4.03 -2.49
CA VAL A 63 21.42 2.60 -2.27
C VAL A 63 21.32 2.30 -0.79
N ARG A 64 22.17 2.95 0.02
CA ARG A 64 22.26 2.69 1.46
C ARG A 64 22.45 3.97 2.25
N VAL A 65 21.77 4.04 3.38
CA VAL A 65 22.00 5.01 4.44
C VAL A 65 22.14 4.26 5.75
N ARG A 66 23.28 4.39 6.40
CA ARG A 66 23.44 3.86 7.76
C ARG A 66 22.96 4.94 8.72
N ILE A 67 21.77 4.76 9.27
CA ILE A 67 21.21 5.64 10.30
C ILE A 67 21.78 5.21 11.64
N PRO A 68 22.52 6.09 12.36
CA PRO A 68 23.18 5.72 13.62
C PRO A 68 22.15 5.48 14.75
N SER A 69 22.55 4.68 15.73
CA SER A 69 21.71 4.29 16.87
C SER A 69 21.27 5.46 17.76
N THR A 70 21.93 6.61 17.60
CA THR A 70 21.64 7.84 18.36
C THR A 70 20.51 8.68 17.80
N VAL A 71 20.05 8.41 16.57
CA VAL A 71 18.93 9.16 15.96
C VAL A 71 17.64 8.91 16.72
N ARG A 72 16.93 9.99 16.98
CA ARG A 72 15.61 10.02 17.65
C ARG A 72 14.53 10.69 16.83
N VAL A 73 14.94 11.62 15.95
CA VAL A 73 14.02 12.41 15.13
C VAL A 73 14.35 12.23 13.66
N ILE A 74 13.38 11.80 12.90
CA ILE A 74 13.37 11.76 11.42
C ILE A 74 12.20 12.62 10.99
N GLU A 75 12.46 13.68 10.25
CA GLU A 75 11.41 14.58 9.79
C GLU A 75 10.79 14.10 8.45
N LYS A 76 9.80 14.86 7.96
CA LYS A 76 9.07 14.53 6.75
C LYS A 76 9.93 14.49 5.49
N GLU A 77 9.54 13.63 4.55
CA GLU A 77 10.12 13.53 3.21
C GLU A 77 11.63 13.24 3.18
N VAL A 78 12.24 12.78 4.28
CA VAL A 78 13.71 12.62 4.39
C VAL A 78 14.30 11.83 3.22
N PHE A 79 13.71 10.69 2.86
CA PHE A 79 14.17 9.83 1.75
C PHE A 79 13.24 9.87 0.53
N ARG A 80 12.41 10.89 0.40
CA ARG A 80 11.50 11.01 -0.73
C ARG A 80 12.22 10.87 -2.06
N GLY A 81 11.79 9.90 -2.90
CA GLY A 81 12.35 9.70 -4.23
C GLY A 81 13.79 9.16 -4.27
N CYS A 82 14.24 8.51 -3.22
CA CYS A 82 15.47 7.71 -3.23
C CYS A 82 15.17 6.39 -3.95
N TRP A 83 15.10 6.42 -5.29
CA TRP A 83 14.55 5.32 -6.10
C TRP A 83 15.31 4.01 -5.96
N ARG A 84 16.60 4.08 -5.62
CA ARG A 84 17.49 2.92 -5.50
C ARG A 84 17.75 2.49 -4.07
N LEU A 85 17.17 3.16 -3.07
CA LEU A 85 17.28 2.75 -1.68
C LEU A 85 16.68 1.34 -1.52
N GLU A 86 17.50 0.38 -1.08
CA GLU A 86 17.13 -1.05 -1.03
C GLU A 86 16.66 -1.47 0.36
N GLU A 87 17.23 -0.88 1.40
CA GLU A 87 16.92 -1.20 2.80
C GLU A 87 16.93 0.06 3.68
N ALA A 88 16.16 0.04 4.74
CA ALA A 88 16.18 1.06 5.78
C ALA A 88 16.04 0.42 7.16
N ILE A 89 16.98 0.71 8.06
CA ILE A 89 16.93 0.27 9.45
C ILE A 89 16.71 1.50 10.30
N ILE A 90 15.52 1.60 10.90
CA ILE A 90 15.13 2.71 11.77
C ILE A 90 15.56 2.36 13.20
N PRO A 91 16.40 3.19 13.86
CA PRO A 91 16.93 2.84 15.17
C PRO A 91 15.87 2.91 16.28
N GLU A 92 16.11 2.13 17.32
CA GLU A 92 15.30 2.19 18.54
C GLU A 92 15.34 3.59 19.16
N GLY A 93 14.19 4.03 19.69
CA GLY A 93 13.99 5.38 20.23
C GLY A 93 13.39 6.37 19.23
N VAL A 94 13.30 6.04 17.92
CA VAL A 94 12.41 6.74 17.00
C VAL A 94 10.98 6.31 17.33
N THR A 95 10.11 7.28 17.57
CA THR A 95 8.72 7.05 17.95
C THR A 95 7.72 7.38 16.84
N GLU A 96 8.17 8.09 15.82
CA GLU A 96 7.33 8.55 14.71
C GLU A 96 8.10 8.51 13.40
N LEU A 97 7.47 8.02 12.33
CA LEU A 97 7.85 8.27 10.94
C LEU A 97 6.81 9.24 10.35
N PRO A 98 7.17 10.50 10.12
CA PRO A 98 6.25 11.50 9.59
C PRO A 98 5.79 11.21 8.15
N GLU A 99 4.99 12.13 7.60
CA GLU A 99 4.47 12.01 6.24
C GLU A 99 5.60 11.84 5.21
N ARG A 100 5.38 10.90 4.24
CA ARG A 100 6.18 10.75 3.01
C ARG A 100 7.66 10.46 3.20
N VAL A 101 8.09 9.91 4.34
CA VAL A 101 9.53 9.64 4.61
C VAL A 101 10.15 8.82 3.49
N PHE A 102 9.50 7.74 3.05
CA PHE A 102 9.99 6.83 2.00
C PHE A 102 9.16 6.87 0.70
N ILE A 103 8.33 7.92 0.52
CA ILE A 103 7.51 8.00 -0.70
C ILE A 103 8.39 7.86 -1.95
N ARG A 104 8.00 6.97 -2.88
CA ARG A 104 8.70 6.67 -4.13
C ARG A 104 10.11 6.06 -3.96
N CYS A 105 10.42 5.42 -2.86
CA CYS A 105 11.59 4.57 -2.72
C CYS A 105 11.31 3.22 -3.41
N ARG A 106 11.37 3.20 -4.75
CA ARG A 106 10.84 2.10 -5.57
C ARG A 106 11.49 0.75 -5.31
N ARG A 107 12.80 0.75 -4.97
CA ARG A 107 13.57 -0.47 -4.69
C ARG A 107 13.64 -0.83 -3.22
N LEU A 108 12.99 -0.06 -2.34
CA LEU A 108 12.95 -0.37 -0.92
C LEU A 108 12.20 -1.69 -0.72
N ALA A 109 12.97 -2.75 -0.50
CA ALA A 109 12.44 -4.11 -0.35
C ALA A 109 12.25 -4.52 1.11
N HIS A 110 13.02 -3.91 2.01
CA HIS A 110 13.02 -4.23 3.42
C HIS A 110 13.13 -2.98 4.29
N VAL A 111 12.31 -2.94 5.34
CA VAL A 111 12.34 -1.89 6.37
C VAL A 111 12.25 -2.52 7.74
N ASP A 112 13.27 -2.30 8.56
CA ASP A 112 13.24 -2.62 9.98
C ASP A 112 12.68 -1.44 10.77
N LEU A 113 11.54 -1.65 11.40
CA LEU A 113 10.88 -0.65 12.24
C LEU A 113 11.17 -0.93 13.73
N PRO A 114 11.50 0.10 14.54
CA PRO A 114 11.81 -0.09 15.95
C PRO A 114 10.56 -0.42 16.77
N SER A 115 10.74 -1.14 17.86
CA SER A 115 9.67 -1.48 18.80
C SER A 115 9.05 -0.24 19.48
N THR A 116 9.78 0.87 19.48
CA THR A 116 9.36 2.17 20.03
C THR A 116 8.44 2.97 19.14
N LEU A 117 8.25 2.56 17.85
CA LEU A 117 7.44 3.31 16.89
C LEU A 117 5.95 3.28 17.26
N GLN A 118 5.31 4.45 17.29
CA GLN A 118 3.91 4.66 17.66
C GLN A 118 3.05 5.17 16.49
N SER A 119 3.67 5.80 15.48
CA SER A 119 2.93 6.31 14.33
C SER A 119 3.73 6.25 13.04
N ILE A 120 3.00 6.04 11.93
CA ILE A 120 3.49 6.09 10.55
C ILE A 120 2.57 7.05 9.80
N GLY A 121 3.11 8.20 9.41
CA GLY A 121 2.35 9.27 8.78
C GLY A 121 1.92 8.96 7.35
N MET A 122 1.01 9.78 6.84
CA MET A 122 0.39 9.64 5.52
C MET A 122 1.43 9.41 4.42
N GLN A 123 1.13 8.46 3.52
CA GLN A 123 1.92 8.16 2.33
C GLN A 123 3.39 7.80 2.61
N CYS A 124 3.71 7.35 3.83
CA CYS A 124 5.10 7.09 4.24
C CYS A 124 5.80 6.12 3.29
N PHE A 125 5.17 5.02 2.89
CA PHE A 125 5.69 4.01 1.97
C PHE A 125 5.02 4.03 0.59
N ARG A 126 4.28 5.09 0.25
CA ARG A 126 3.61 5.15 -1.04
C ARG A 126 4.59 5.01 -2.20
N HIS A 127 4.27 4.16 -3.19
CA HIS A 127 5.12 3.79 -4.34
C HIS A 127 6.46 3.12 -3.95
N CYS A 128 6.53 2.42 -2.83
CA CYS A 128 7.61 1.48 -2.53
C CYS A 128 7.32 0.15 -3.24
N VAL A 129 7.61 0.11 -4.53
CA VAL A 129 7.18 -0.95 -5.47
C VAL A 129 7.68 -2.33 -5.05
N ASP A 130 8.93 -2.42 -4.60
CA ASP A 130 9.59 -3.69 -4.26
C ASP A 130 9.38 -4.10 -2.79
N LEU A 131 8.64 -3.29 -1.99
CA LEU A 131 8.40 -3.58 -0.58
C LEU A 131 7.56 -4.85 -0.42
N LYS A 132 8.11 -5.85 0.29
CA LYS A 132 7.50 -7.18 0.42
C LYS A 132 6.98 -7.47 1.81
N ASP A 133 7.79 -7.18 2.80
CA ASP A 133 7.52 -7.52 4.20
C ASP A 133 7.80 -6.33 5.10
N VAL A 134 6.79 -5.94 5.87
CA VAL A 134 6.90 -4.88 6.88
C VAL A 134 6.26 -5.39 8.16
N GLN A 135 7.07 -5.56 9.19
CA GLN A 135 6.59 -5.93 10.51
C GLN A 135 6.23 -4.66 11.27
N LEU A 136 4.92 -4.42 11.43
CA LEU A 136 4.43 -3.26 12.17
C LEU A 136 4.54 -3.52 13.67
N PRO A 137 5.17 -2.62 14.46
CA PRO A 137 5.26 -2.77 15.91
C PRO A 137 3.90 -2.55 16.59
N ALA A 138 3.74 -3.15 17.77
CA ALA A 138 2.49 -3.13 18.54
C ALA A 138 2.06 -1.71 19.02
N GLY A 139 2.91 -0.72 18.90
CA GLY A 139 2.58 0.68 19.22
C GLY A 139 1.73 1.40 18.16
N ILE A 140 1.60 0.84 16.96
CA ILE A 140 0.84 1.47 15.87
C ILE A 140 -0.66 1.32 16.15
N THR A 141 -1.40 2.44 16.11
CA THR A 141 -2.85 2.49 16.38
C THR A 141 -3.70 2.82 15.16
N ALA A 142 -3.10 3.34 14.10
CA ALA A 142 -3.77 3.62 12.83
C ALA A 142 -2.83 3.35 11.64
N ILE A 143 -3.41 2.95 10.53
CA ILE A 143 -2.75 2.97 9.21
C ILE A 143 -3.29 4.18 8.48
N GLU A 144 -2.50 5.23 8.41
CA GLU A 144 -2.89 6.51 7.84
C GLU A 144 -3.14 6.45 6.32
N ASP A 145 -3.69 7.54 5.75
CA ASP A 145 -4.01 7.63 4.32
C ASP A 145 -2.82 7.31 3.43
N GLY A 146 -3.01 6.36 2.53
CA GLY A 146 -2.06 5.98 1.50
C GLY A 146 -0.71 5.44 1.99
N VAL A 147 -0.60 4.98 3.24
CA VAL A 147 0.69 4.52 3.81
C VAL A 147 1.36 3.50 2.91
N PHE A 148 0.64 2.49 2.41
CA PHE A 148 1.14 1.44 1.52
C PHE A 148 0.57 1.52 0.09
N GLN A 149 0.01 2.67 -0.30
CA GLN A 149 -0.54 2.84 -1.65
C GLN A 149 0.54 2.59 -2.71
N ASP A 150 0.21 1.82 -3.76
CA ASP A 150 1.11 1.47 -4.87
C ASP A 150 2.34 0.64 -4.44
N CYS A 151 2.25 -0.13 -3.34
CA CYS A 151 3.23 -1.14 -2.95
C CYS A 151 2.94 -2.45 -3.68
N LEU A 152 3.54 -2.60 -4.88
CA LEU A 152 3.15 -3.66 -5.82
C LEU A 152 3.60 -5.06 -5.42
N SER A 153 4.48 -5.20 -4.43
CA SER A 153 5.09 -6.49 -4.06
C SER A 153 4.67 -7.02 -2.68
N ILE A 154 3.86 -6.27 -1.91
CA ILE A 154 3.33 -6.77 -0.64
C ILE A 154 2.36 -7.92 -0.92
N ASP A 155 2.62 -9.11 -0.36
CA ASP A 155 1.79 -10.29 -0.55
C ASP A 155 0.93 -10.64 0.68
N THR A 156 1.42 -10.34 1.87
CA THR A 156 0.72 -10.55 3.14
C THR A 156 0.92 -9.38 4.08
N MET A 157 -0.08 -9.09 4.91
CA MET A 157 -0.01 -8.06 5.94
C MET A 157 -0.67 -8.55 7.22
N ASN A 158 0.06 -8.42 8.34
CA ASN A 158 -0.47 -8.65 9.67
C ASN A 158 -0.51 -7.32 10.41
N LEU A 159 -1.71 -6.80 10.65
CA LEU A 159 -1.87 -5.58 11.44
C LEU A 159 -1.79 -5.92 12.93
N PRO A 160 -1.12 -5.08 13.74
CA PRO A 160 -1.16 -5.20 15.19
C PRO A 160 -2.59 -5.10 15.72
N GLU A 161 -2.88 -5.79 16.83
CA GLU A 161 -4.21 -5.74 17.47
C GLU A 161 -4.56 -4.33 18.02
N SER A 162 -3.58 -3.44 18.12
CA SER A 162 -3.75 -2.04 18.52
C SER A 162 -4.34 -1.14 17.44
N VAL A 163 -4.38 -1.60 16.17
CA VAL A 163 -4.89 -0.77 15.05
C VAL A 163 -6.41 -0.75 15.08
N SER A 164 -6.97 0.46 15.19
CA SER A 164 -8.41 0.72 15.20
C SER A 164 -8.92 1.36 13.89
N GLU A 165 -8.03 1.87 13.04
CA GLU A 165 -8.40 2.59 11.83
C GLU A 165 -7.46 2.27 10.66
N ILE A 166 -8.04 2.13 9.47
CA ILE A 166 -7.33 2.03 8.18
C ILE A 166 -7.79 3.20 7.32
N GLY A 167 -6.88 4.09 6.97
CA GLY A 167 -7.12 5.30 6.20
C GLY A 167 -7.47 5.08 4.73
N ASN A 168 -7.80 6.18 4.07
CA ASN A 168 -8.13 6.17 2.65
C ASN A 168 -6.93 5.73 1.81
N ASP A 169 -7.19 4.92 0.78
CA ASP A 169 -6.15 4.40 -0.11
C ASP A 169 -5.00 3.66 0.61
N ALA A 170 -5.13 3.28 1.88
CA ALA A 170 -4.03 2.77 2.72
C ALA A 170 -3.28 1.59 2.08
N PHE A 171 -3.97 0.67 1.41
CA PHE A 171 -3.45 -0.44 0.61
C PHE A 171 -3.93 -0.36 -0.86
N GLY A 172 -4.35 0.82 -1.32
CA GLY A 172 -4.79 1.01 -2.70
C GLY A 172 -3.72 0.60 -3.71
N ASN A 173 -4.11 -0.17 -4.74
CA ASN A 173 -3.21 -0.70 -5.77
C ASN A 173 -2.04 -1.53 -5.21
N CYS A 174 -2.36 -2.48 -4.31
CA CYS A 174 -1.44 -3.55 -3.86
C CYS A 174 -1.84 -4.87 -4.54
N PRO A 175 -1.55 -5.08 -5.83
CA PRO A 175 -2.10 -6.18 -6.63
C PRO A 175 -1.64 -7.57 -6.17
N GLU A 176 -0.49 -7.66 -5.50
CA GLU A 176 0.04 -8.92 -4.98
C GLU A 176 -0.52 -9.28 -3.60
N LEU A 177 -1.21 -8.36 -2.89
CA LEU A 177 -1.77 -8.61 -1.55
C LEU A 177 -2.81 -9.73 -1.61
N ARG A 178 -2.49 -10.88 -1.00
CA ARG A 178 -3.33 -12.09 -0.99
C ARG A 178 -4.13 -12.21 0.30
N ARG A 179 -3.52 -11.81 1.41
CA ARG A 179 -4.09 -11.94 2.75
C ARG A 179 -3.74 -10.73 3.59
N ILE A 180 -4.72 -10.29 4.34
CA ILE A 180 -4.55 -9.31 5.39
C ILE A 180 -5.31 -9.78 6.63
N LYS A 181 -4.62 -9.81 7.77
CA LYS A 181 -5.28 -10.06 9.05
C LYS A 181 -5.67 -8.72 9.66
N LEU A 182 -6.97 -8.49 9.79
CA LEU A 182 -7.51 -7.31 10.46
C LEU A 182 -7.59 -7.56 11.98
N PRO A 183 -7.29 -6.57 12.83
CA PRO A 183 -7.45 -6.67 14.28
C PRO A 183 -8.94 -6.69 14.67
N SER A 184 -9.25 -7.32 15.82
CA SER A 184 -10.64 -7.49 16.29
C SER A 184 -11.35 -6.17 16.62
N ASP A 185 -10.58 -5.17 17.05
CA ASP A 185 -11.08 -3.86 17.49
C ASP A 185 -11.04 -2.79 16.39
N LEU A 186 -10.79 -3.19 15.13
CA LEU A 186 -10.83 -2.27 14.00
C LEU A 186 -12.25 -1.73 13.82
N MET A 187 -12.39 -0.41 13.80
CA MET A 187 -13.67 0.29 13.73
C MET A 187 -13.96 0.91 12.38
N TRP A 188 -12.91 1.29 11.64
CA TRP A 188 -13.07 2.03 10.38
C TRP A 188 -12.08 1.60 9.31
N ILE A 189 -12.60 1.51 8.07
CA ILE A 189 -11.84 1.25 6.84
C ILE A 189 -12.25 2.33 5.84
N GLY A 190 -11.29 3.13 5.43
CA GLY A 190 -11.52 4.29 4.58
C GLY A 190 -11.81 3.95 3.11
N GLN A 191 -12.15 5.00 2.37
CA GLN A 191 -12.41 4.93 0.94
C GLN A 191 -11.20 4.38 0.20
N ARG A 192 -11.43 3.48 -0.77
CA ARG A 192 -10.39 2.89 -1.62
C ARG A 192 -9.28 2.17 -0.85
N ALA A 193 -9.50 1.83 0.43
CA ALA A 193 -8.45 1.26 1.29
C ALA A 193 -7.81 0.00 0.68
N PHE A 194 -8.58 -0.83 -0.03
CA PHE A 194 -8.12 -2.06 -0.71
C PHE A 194 -8.41 -2.04 -2.22
N LYS A 195 -8.67 -0.86 -2.79
CA LYS A 195 -8.92 -0.74 -4.23
C LYS A 195 -7.79 -1.37 -5.03
N ASP A 196 -8.15 -2.15 -6.07
CA ASP A 196 -7.21 -2.84 -6.97
C ASP A 196 -6.22 -3.81 -6.28
N CYS A 197 -6.58 -4.35 -5.10
CA CYS A 197 -5.90 -5.49 -4.49
C CYS A 197 -6.30 -6.78 -5.24
N ALA A 198 -5.83 -6.93 -6.46
CA ALA A 198 -6.32 -7.91 -7.43
C ALA A 198 -6.23 -9.38 -6.96
N LYS A 199 -5.27 -9.71 -6.09
CA LYS A 199 -5.06 -11.06 -5.55
C LYS A 199 -5.67 -11.29 -4.17
N LEU A 200 -6.30 -10.29 -3.56
CA LEU A 200 -7.01 -10.48 -2.28
C LEU A 200 -8.16 -11.46 -2.48
N SER A 201 -8.09 -12.62 -1.82
CA SER A 201 -9.02 -13.73 -2.05
C SER A 201 -10.15 -13.81 -1.01
N GLU A 202 -9.86 -13.38 0.20
CA GLU A 202 -10.82 -13.41 1.30
C GLU A 202 -10.51 -12.27 2.28
N ILE A 203 -11.55 -11.77 2.95
CA ILE A 203 -11.41 -10.82 4.04
C ILE A 203 -12.53 -11.04 5.06
N THR A 204 -12.19 -10.95 6.35
CA THR A 204 -13.14 -11.00 7.46
C THR A 204 -13.15 -9.65 8.14
N LEU A 205 -14.30 -8.99 8.17
CA LEU A 205 -14.46 -7.70 8.82
C LEU A 205 -14.79 -7.90 10.31
N PRO A 206 -14.16 -7.12 11.19
CA PRO A 206 -14.51 -7.12 12.61
C PRO A 206 -15.90 -6.56 12.88
N GLU A 207 -16.50 -6.97 14.02
CA GLU A 207 -17.87 -6.59 14.39
C GLU A 207 -18.08 -5.07 14.57
N ALA A 208 -17.03 -4.32 14.83
CA ALA A 208 -17.09 -2.88 15.02
C ALA A 208 -17.17 -2.08 13.70
N VAL A 209 -16.88 -2.72 12.56
CA VAL A 209 -16.99 -2.06 11.24
C VAL A 209 -18.46 -1.98 10.84
N ARG A 210 -18.97 -0.75 10.68
CA ARG A 210 -20.37 -0.44 10.37
C ARG A 210 -20.62 -0.08 8.92
N SER A 211 -19.58 0.34 8.19
CA SER A 211 -19.69 0.81 6.82
C SER A 211 -18.59 0.24 5.93
N ILE A 212 -18.95 0.02 4.68
CA ILE A 212 -18.03 -0.22 3.58
C ILE A 212 -18.05 1.02 2.72
N GLU A 213 -16.98 1.79 2.78
CA GLU A 213 -16.87 3.09 2.14
C GLU A 213 -16.73 3.01 0.61
N GLU A 214 -16.76 4.17 -0.06
CA GLU A 214 -16.64 4.29 -1.51
C GLU A 214 -15.40 3.55 -2.04
N GLU A 215 -15.62 2.65 -3.02
CA GLU A 215 -14.58 1.91 -3.73
C GLU A 215 -13.64 1.08 -2.83
N THR A 216 -14.00 0.80 -1.59
CA THR A 216 -13.11 0.13 -0.61
C THR A 216 -12.47 -1.13 -1.17
N PHE A 217 -13.23 -2.00 -1.83
CA PHE A 217 -12.76 -3.26 -2.45
C PHE A 217 -12.86 -3.26 -3.97
N MET A 218 -13.08 -2.11 -4.60
CA MET A 218 -13.19 -2.03 -6.05
C MET A 218 -11.97 -2.67 -6.72
N GLY A 219 -12.20 -3.57 -7.69
CA GLY A 219 -11.13 -4.21 -8.46
C GLY A 219 -10.40 -5.35 -7.73
N CYS A 220 -10.91 -5.83 -6.60
CA CYS A 220 -10.42 -7.05 -5.93
C CYS A 220 -10.89 -8.29 -6.72
N LYS A 221 -10.26 -8.54 -7.85
CA LYS A 221 -10.71 -9.53 -8.86
C LYS A 221 -10.73 -10.98 -8.38
N SER A 222 -9.88 -11.31 -7.39
CA SER A 222 -9.80 -12.66 -6.82
C SER A 222 -10.67 -12.83 -5.57
N LEU A 223 -11.37 -11.78 -5.12
CA LEU A 223 -12.15 -11.82 -3.91
C LEU A 223 -13.35 -12.77 -4.09
N GLN A 224 -13.43 -13.83 -3.28
CA GLN A 224 -14.44 -14.86 -3.32
C GLN A 224 -15.23 -14.98 -2.03
N ALA A 225 -14.65 -14.48 -0.93
CA ALA A 225 -15.30 -14.52 0.38
C ALA A 225 -15.07 -13.19 1.11
N VAL A 226 -16.17 -12.57 1.49
CA VAL A 226 -16.19 -11.43 2.39
C VAL A 226 -17.10 -11.82 3.56
N ASN A 227 -16.50 -12.01 4.73
CA ASN A 227 -17.26 -12.30 5.94
C ASN A 227 -17.67 -10.96 6.56
N LEU A 228 -18.82 -10.44 6.13
CA LEU A 228 -19.45 -9.28 6.75
C LEU A 228 -20.19 -9.72 8.00
N THR A 229 -20.28 -8.83 8.97
CA THR A 229 -21.11 -9.03 10.15
C THR A 229 -22.49 -8.41 9.94
N ASP A 230 -23.50 -8.83 10.71
CA ASP A 230 -24.85 -8.22 10.70
C ASP A 230 -24.83 -6.75 11.16
N ASN A 231 -23.65 -6.25 11.60
CA ASN A 231 -23.48 -4.88 12.05
C ASN A 231 -23.16 -3.89 10.92
N VAL A 232 -22.95 -4.37 9.68
CA VAL A 232 -22.75 -3.48 8.53
C VAL A 232 -24.07 -2.80 8.18
N GLU A 233 -24.11 -1.50 8.30
CA GLU A 233 -25.30 -0.64 8.10
C GLU A 233 -25.29 0.05 6.73
N PHE A 234 -24.09 0.27 6.15
CA PHE A 234 -23.91 1.00 4.90
C PHE A 234 -22.92 0.31 3.97
N VAL A 235 -23.28 0.21 2.69
CA VAL A 235 -22.37 -0.19 1.60
C VAL A 235 -22.43 0.87 0.51
N ASP A 236 -21.36 1.63 0.40
CA ASP A 236 -21.29 2.84 -0.43
C ASP A 236 -21.03 2.52 -1.91
N VAL A 237 -21.02 3.56 -2.73
CA VAL A 237 -20.92 3.46 -4.19
C VAL A 237 -19.66 2.71 -4.60
N ARG A 238 -19.81 1.75 -5.52
CA ARG A 238 -18.71 0.96 -6.12
C ARG A 238 -17.87 0.18 -5.12
N ALA A 239 -18.36 -0.03 -3.89
CA ALA A 239 -17.60 -0.68 -2.82
C ALA A 239 -17.00 -2.03 -3.25
N PHE A 240 -17.73 -2.83 -4.05
CA PHE A 240 -17.32 -4.14 -4.58
C PHE A 240 -17.37 -4.20 -6.12
N ARG A 241 -17.29 -3.05 -6.80
CA ARG A 241 -17.31 -3.06 -8.26
C ARG A 241 -16.05 -3.73 -8.84
N ASN A 242 -16.21 -4.51 -9.90
CA ASN A 242 -15.16 -5.37 -10.48
C ASN A 242 -14.64 -6.43 -9.50
N CYS A 243 -15.54 -6.97 -8.66
CA CYS A 243 -15.34 -8.14 -7.79
C CYS A 243 -16.27 -9.27 -8.25
N PRO A 244 -15.93 -10.01 -9.31
CA PRO A 244 -16.88 -10.94 -9.96
C PRO A 244 -17.32 -12.11 -9.07
N GLY A 245 -16.63 -12.39 -7.97
CA GLY A 245 -16.99 -13.42 -6.99
C GLY A 245 -17.90 -12.92 -5.86
N ILE A 246 -18.26 -11.65 -5.84
CA ILE A 246 -19.02 -11.03 -4.76
C ILE A 246 -20.27 -10.36 -5.31
N ASP A 247 -21.41 -10.61 -4.67
CA ASP A 247 -22.69 -9.95 -4.95
C ASP A 247 -23.35 -9.45 -3.65
N ALA A 248 -24.53 -8.85 -3.76
CA ALA A 248 -25.22 -8.25 -2.62
C ALA A 248 -25.66 -9.28 -1.55
N GLU A 249 -25.62 -10.58 -1.83
CA GLU A 249 -26.00 -11.63 -0.86
C GLU A 249 -25.00 -11.77 0.30
N VAL A 250 -23.79 -11.17 0.16
CA VAL A 250 -22.82 -11.12 1.27
C VAL A 250 -23.25 -10.17 2.39
N VAL A 251 -24.19 -9.25 2.13
CA VAL A 251 -24.73 -8.33 3.13
C VAL A 251 -25.90 -9.02 3.82
N THR A 252 -25.69 -9.44 5.06
CA THR A 252 -26.69 -10.21 5.84
C THR A 252 -27.64 -9.34 6.64
N ASN A 253 -27.28 -8.07 6.93
CA ASN A 253 -28.17 -7.11 7.58
C ASN A 253 -29.30 -6.68 6.63
N PRO A 254 -30.58 -7.04 6.92
CA PRO A 254 -31.70 -6.70 6.04
C PRO A 254 -32.03 -5.21 6.00
N ASP A 255 -31.58 -4.45 7.00
CA ASP A 255 -31.82 -3.00 7.13
C ASP A 255 -30.62 -2.17 6.60
N ALA A 256 -29.60 -2.82 6.02
CA ALA A 256 -28.45 -2.12 5.47
C ALA A 256 -28.83 -1.26 4.26
N ASP A 257 -28.34 -0.02 4.24
CA ASP A 257 -28.44 0.87 3.07
C ASP A 257 -27.31 0.54 2.08
N ILE A 258 -27.70 0.04 0.91
CA ILE A 258 -26.76 -0.42 -0.13
C ILE A 258 -26.89 0.48 -1.35
N ALA A 259 -25.81 1.17 -1.71
CA ALA A 259 -25.77 1.99 -2.91
C ALA A 259 -26.07 1.16 -4.18
N PRO A 260 -26.86 1.67 -5.14
CA PRO A 260 -27.33 0.91 -6.31
C PRO A 260 -26.20 0.35 -7.18
N ASP A 261 -25.03 0.94 -7.17
CA ASP A 261 -23.85 0.54 -7.94
C ASP A 261 -22.70 0.00 -7.06
N ALA A 262 -23.00 -0.38 -5.82
CA ALA A 262 -22.03 -0.95 -4.88
C ALA A 262 -21.38 -2.23 -5.42
N PHE A 263 -22.11 -3.02 -6.19
CA PHE A 263 -21.69 -4.30 -6.78
C PHE A 263 -21.72 -4.24 -8.32
N ASP A 264 -21.15 -5.26 -8.96
CA ASP A 264 -21.34 -5.45 -10.39
C ASP A 264 -22.80 -5.75 -10.72
N PRO A 265 -23.34 -5.25 -11.85
CA PRO A 265 -24.68 -5.63 -12.26
C PRO A 265 -24.74 -7.14 -12.49
N LYS A 266 -25.81 -7.80 -11.99
CA LYS A 266 -26.02 -9.21 -12.31
C LYS A 266 -26.14 -9.34 -13.84
N PRO A 267 -25.50 -10.36 -14.46
CA PRO A 267 -25.69 -10.61 -15.88
C PRO A 267 -27.19 -10.83 -16.11
N GLU A 268 -27.76 -10.10 -17.08
CA GLU A 268 -29.17 -10.32 -17.48
C GLU A 268 -29.33 -11.79 -17.82
N SER A 269 -30.25 -12.48 -17.16
CA SER A 269 -30.61 -13.84 -17.51
C SER A 269 -31.14 -13.79 -18.94
N VAL A 270 -30.43 -14.37 -19.89
CA VAL A 270 -30.90 -14.57 -21.25
C VAL A 270 -32.14 -15.46 -21.10
N PRO A 271 -33.35 -15.04 -21.56
CA PRO A 271 -34.50 -15.87 -21.48
C PRO A 271 -34.24 -17.20 -22.21
N GLU A 272 -34.51 -18.32 -21.58
CA GLU A 272 -34.31 -19.67 -22.15
C GLU A 272 -35.11 -19.94 -23.43
N GLU A 273 -35.94 -19.00 -23.91
CA GLU A 273 -36.77 -19.15 -25.09
C GLU A 273 -36.04 -19.16 -26.45
N ASP A 274 -34.77 -18.65 -26.51
CA ASP A 274 -34.02 -18.65 -27.79
C ASP A 274 -33.10 -19.86 -28.01
N ALA A 275 -32.91 -20.71 -27.00
CA ALA A 275 -32.10 -21.94 -27.16
C ALA A 275 -32.83 -23.08 -27.91
N ALA A 276 -34.16 -23.01 -28.02
CA ALA A 276 -34.97 -24.08 -28.66
C ALA A 276 -35.16 -23.87 -30.18
N ARG A 277 -34.69 -22.74 -30.76
CA ARG A 277 -34.95 -22.42 -32.18
C ARG A 277 -33.83 -22.80 -33.16
N THR A 278 -32.67 -23.21 -32.67
CA THR A 278 -31.52 -23.53 -33.54
C THR A 278 -31.34 -25.01 -33.89
N GLU A 279 -32.19 -25.91 -33.40
CA GLU A 279 -32.08 -27.37 -33.71
C GLU A 279 -32.99 -27.87 -34.81
N SER A 280 -33.81 -27.05 -35.50
CA SER A 280 -34.82 -27.52 -36.48
C SER A 280 -34.51 -27.26 -37.96
N GLU A 281 -33.32 -26.76 -38.33
CA GLU A 281 -32.97 -26.59 -39.75
C GLU A 281 -31.65 -27.26 -40.09
N ALA A 282 -31.63 -28.62 -40.15
CA ALA A 282 -30.64 -29.35 -40.91
C ALA A 282 -31.26 -29.70 -42.29
N PRO A 283 -30.67 -29.26 -43.40
CA PRO A 283 -31.15 -29.64 -44.73
C PRO A 283 -30.79 -31.09 -45.01
N SER A 284 -31.84 -31.93 -45.29
CA SER A 284 -31.71 -33.27 -45.81
C SER A 284 -31.09 -33.23 -47.23
N THR A 285 -29.86 -33.70 -47.39
CA THR A 285 -29.34 -34.05 -48.70
C THR A 285 -29.72 -35.48 -49.01
N SER A 286 -30.69 -35.66 -49.92
CA SER A 286 -30.91 -36.89 -50.62
C SER A 286 -30.00 -36.97 -51.86
N ASP A 287 -29.22 -38.01 -51.87
CA ASP A 287 -28.83 -38.92 -52.96
C ASP A 287 -29.07 -38.48 -54.41
N GLN A 288 -27.99 -38.54 -55.23
CA GLN A 288 -28.07 -39.30 -56.47
C GLN A 288 -26.65 -39.48 -57.06
N SER A 289 -26.37 -40.76 -57.23
CA SER A 289 -25.39 -41.42 -58.09
C SER A 289 -25.50 -40.95 -59.55
N ASP A 290 -24.33 -40.86 -60.27
CA ASP A 290 -24.02 -41.68 -61.47
C ASP A 290 -22.68 -41.23 -62.06
N ALA A 291 -21.79 -42.09 -62.16
CA ALA A 291 -21.18 -42.83 -63.27
C ALA A 291 -20.47 -42.07 -64.41
N SER A 292 -19.27 -42.53 -64.67
CA SER A 292 -18.58 -42.64 -65.95
C SER A 292 -17.83 -41.43 -66.55
N VAL A 293 -16.55 -41.44 -66.67
CA VAL A 293 -15.55 -42.03 -67.64
C VAL A 293 -14.18 -41.69 -67.12
#